data_df3438c3a56e2e9ecbfd0b1d3590fddf
#
_entry.id   df3438c3a56e2e9ecbfd0b1d3590fddf
#
_cell.length_a   1.000
_cell.length_b   1.000
_cell.length_c   1.000
_cell.angle_alpha   90.00
_cell.angle_beta   90.00
_cell.angle_gamma   90.00
#
_symmetry.space_group_name_H-M   'P 1'
#
loop_
_entity.id
_entity.type
_entity.pdbx_description
1 polymer ?
#
loop_
_entity_poly.entity_id
_entity_poly.type
_entity_poly.pdbx_seq_one_letter_code
_entity_poly.pdbx_strand_id
1 'polypeptide(L)'
;MAADLIFFALFLAGLTLMGMALGPWMARVFTGRARLLAPVERALYRAAGVTGRGQRWTGYAAAVLAFNAAGFVLLYLILRLQGVLPFNSQGFGAMESSQAFNTAVSFMTNTNWQSYGGETTLSHFTQMAGLTVQNFVSAATGIAVAVAVVRGLAARSVADLGNFWVDLTRATLFLLLPGAVLIMLVLVWQGMPQTLAAGVTATTLEGAQQVIAQGPVASQAAIKMLGTNGGGFFNANAAHPYENATALTNLVQIYAILVIPAAFPFFFGRMVGDRRQGWAIFAAMSVMFVAVLLAAYFAEAAGNPLHAGITEPGVSMEGKETRFGLAQTVLFVVATTVASCGAVNAMHDSLMALGGMIPLFNMLLGEIIYGGVGAGFYGMVLYVVLTVFIAGLMVGRTPEWLGKKIEAREMKLAALTLLVMPVGVLILSAASILTGNAQTAVQDAGPHGLTELIYAYTSGTANNGSAFAGFSANTVWHNTMIGLAMLIGRWGYIIPVLAIAGGLAGKTRAEATAGTFPTHGVAFTVLLVVTILIVGALTFLPVLALGPVAEHVSIAAGQAF
;
A
#
# COMPACT_ATOMS: atom_id res chain seq x y z
N MET A 1 12.77 -20.07 16.33
CA MET A 1 13.53 -19.76 15.09
C MET A 1 13.29 -20.75 13.96
N ALA A 2 13.62 -22.07 14.08
CA ALA A 2 13.37 -23.01 12.97
C ALA A 2 11.88 -23.08 12.56
N ALA A 3 10.96 -23.15 13.52
CA ALA A 3 9.52 -23.15 13.28
C ALA A 3 9.05 -21.88 12.54
N ASP A 4 9.62 -20.73 12.88
CA ASP A 4 9.25 -19.46 12.27
C ASP A 4 9.72 -19.36 10.81
N LEU A 5 10.92 -19.88 10.52
CA LEU A 5 11.43 -19.96 9.13
C LEU A 5 10.59 -20.92 8.27
N ILE A 6 10.15 -22.04 8.84
CA ILE A 6 9.22 -22.95 8.18
C ILE A 6 7.87 -22.26 7.93
N PHE A 7 7.36 -21.52 8.92
CA PHE A 7 6.13 -20.74 8.78
C PHE A 7 6.25 -19.71 7.64
N PHE A 8 7.34 -18.96 7.54
CA PHE A 8 7.57 -18.01 6.44
C PHE A 8 7.65 -18.70 5.08
N ALA A 9 8.31 -19.86 5.00
CA ALA A 9 8.38 -20.64 3.76
C ALA A 9 7.00 -21.15 3.32
N LEU A 10 6.20 -21.67 4.25
CA LEU A 10 4.83 -22.13 3.98
C LEU A 10 3.92 -20.97 3.59
N PHE A 11 4.06 -19.83 4.26
CA PHE A 11 3.33 -18.61 3.91
C PHE A 11 3.65 -18.17 2.46
N LEU A 12 4.92 -18.10 2.07
CA LEU A 12 5.32 -17.69 0.72
C LEU A 12 4.87 -18.71 -0.34
N ALA A 13 4.91 -20.00 -0.03
CA ALA A 13 4.38 -21.05 -0.90
C ALA A 13 2.86 -20.87 -1.11
N GLY A 14 2.11 -20.65 -0.04
CA GLY A 14 0.67 -20.39 -0.10
C GLY A 14 0.35 -19.13 -0.93
N LEU A 15 1.07 -18.03 -0.69
CA LEU A 15 0.93 -16.78 -1.44
C LEU A 15 1.20 -16.99 -2.94
N THR A 16 2.23 -17.76 -3.27
CA THR A 16 2.58 -18.11 -4.66
C THR A 16 1.44 -18.86 -5.34
N LEU A 17 0.90 -19.90 -4.68
CA LEU A 17 -0.21 -20.68 -5.22
C LEU A 17 -1.47 -19.83 -5.42
N MET A 18 -1.79 -18.97 -4.46
CA MET A 18 -2.93 -18.04 -4.57
C MET A 18 -2.73 -17.05 -5.72
N GLY A 19 -1.54 -16.46 -5.87
CA GLY A 19 -1.21 -15.58 -6.99
C GLY A 19 -1.31 -16.27 -8.34
N MET A 20 -0.81 -17.50 -8.45
CA MET A 20 -0.91 -18.32 -9.66
C MET A 20 -2.36 -18.67 -10.04
N ALA A 21 -3.25 -18.82 -9.07
CA ALA A 21 -4.67 -19.07 -9.29
C ALA A 21 -5.42 -17.77 -9.67
N LEU A 22 -5.15 -16.67 -8.95
CA LEU A 22 -5.87 -15.41 -9.12
C LEU A 22 -5.46 -14.67 -10.40
N GLY A 23 -4.18 -14.70 -10.82
CA GLY A 23 -3.70 -13.99 -12.01
C GLY A 23 -4.46 -14.37 -13.30
N PRO A 24 -4.63 -15.66 -13.64
CA PRO A 24 -5.46 -16.10 -14.75
C PRO A 24 -6.94 -15.71 -14.63
N TRP A 25 -7.49 -15.69 -13.42
CA TRP A 25 -8.85 -15.19 -13.19
C TRP A 25 -8.95 -13.70 -13.52
N MET A 26 -8.01 -12.87 -13.04
CA MET A 26 -7.95 -11.45 -13.40
C MET A 26 -7.89 -11.26 -14.93
N ALA A 27 -7.11 -12.07 -15.65
CA ALA A 27 -7.06 -12.01 -17.10
C ALA A 27 -8.42 -12.32 -17.75
N ARG A 28 -9.21 -13.25 -17.21
CA ARG A 28 -10.58 -13.52 -17.68
C ARG A 28 -11.53 -12.36 -17.42
N VAL A 29 -11.43 -11.75 -16.23
CA VAL A 29 -12.25 -10.60 -15.84
C VAL A 29 -12.00 -9.41 -16.76
N PHE A 30 -10.74 -9.00 -16.92
CA PHE A 30 -10.40 -7.79 -17.67
C PHE A 30 -10.42 -7.96 -19.20
N THR A 31 -10.51 -9.20 -19.69
CA THR A 31 -10.82 -9.48 -21.12
C THR A 31 -12.32 -9.70 -21.38
N GLY A 32 -13.18 -9.54 -20.37
CA GLY A 32 -14.64 -9.68 -20.51
C GLY A 32 -15.13 -11.13 -20.66
N ARG A 33 -14.29 -12.11 -20.31
CA ARG A 33 -14.65 -13.55 -20.39
C ARG A 33 -15.32 -14.07 -19.12
N ALA A 34 -15.29 -13.32 -18.01
CA ALA A 34 -16.03 -13.62 -16.80
C ALA A 34 -17.49 -13.17 -16.96
N ARG A 35 -18.45 -14.09 -16.91
CA ARG A 35 -19.86 -13.81 -17.22
C ARG A 35 -20.81 -13.89 -16.04
N LEU A 36 -20.37 -14.36 -14.88
CA LEU A 36 -21.22 -14.65 -13.72
C LEU A 36 -22.07 -13.44 -13.29
N LEU A 37 -21.49 -12.24 -13.25
CA LEU A 37 -22.17 -10.99 -12.87
C LEU A 37 -22.45 -10.05 -14.06
N ALA A 38 -22.43 -10.57 -15.30
CA ALA A 38 -22.66 -9.77 -16.50
C ALA A 38 -24.03 -9.06 -16.55
N PRO A 39 -25.14 -9.59 -15.98
CA PRO A 39 -26.37 -8.84 -15.87
C PRO A 39 -26.26 -7.60 -15.00
N VAL A 40 -25.60 -7.72 -13.84
CA VAL A 40 -25.35 -6.62 -12.89
C VAL A 40 -24.43 -5.57 -13.55
N GLU A 41 -23.33 -6.02 -14.16
CA GLU A 41 -22.40 -5.17 -14.91
C GLU A 41 -23.14 -4.33 -15.97
N ARG A 42 -23.99 -4.97 -16.78
CA ARG A 42 -24.78 -4.27 -17.81
C ARG A 42 -25.80 -3.28 -17.24
N ALA A 43 -26.42 -3.61 -16.11
CA ALA A 43 -27.36 -2.71 -15.45
C ALA A 43 -26.64 -1.44 -14.95
N LEU A 44 -25.46 -1.60 -14.32
CA LEU A 44 -24.64 -0.49 -13.87
C LEU A 44 -24.18 0.40 -15.04
N TYR A 45 -23.73 -0.20 -16.16
CA TYR A 45 -23.31 0.58 -17.33
C TYR A 45 -24.47 1.38 -17.93
N ARG A 46 -25.69 0.81 -17.99
CA ARG A 46 -26.84 1.55 -18.45
C ARG A 46 -27.21 2.71 -17.52
N ALA A 47 -27.21 2.46 -16.21
CA ALA A 47 -27.52 3.48 -15.21
C ALA A 47 -26.50 4.64 -15.22
N ALA A 48 -25.22 4.34 -15.44
CA ALA A 48 -24.14 5.32 -15.46
C ALA A 48 -23.84 5.89 -16.86
N GLY A 49 -24.56 5.49 -17.91
CA GLY A 49 -24.31 5.94 -19.28
C GLY A 49 -22.96 5.49 -19.86
N VAL A 50 -22.37 4.40 -19.34
CA VAL A 50 -21.07 3.90 -19.78
C VAL A 50 -21.21 3.15 -21.09
N THR A 51 -20.60 3.67 -22.16
CA THR A 51 -20.67 3.08 -23.50
C THR A 51 -19.66 1.96 -23.74
N GLY A 52 -18.68 1.78 -22.86
CA GLY A 52 -17.60 0.80 -22.98
C GLY A 52 -16.60 1.08 -24.11
N ARG A 53 -16.69 2.23 -24.80
CA ARG A 53 -15.72 2.64 -25.83
C ARG A 53 -14.35 2.80 -25.20
N GLY A 54 -13.31 2.32 -25.89
CA GLY A 54 -11.94 2.47 -25.45
C GLY A 54 -11.50 3.93 -25.36
N GLN A 55 -10.61 4.21 -24.42
CA GLN A 55 -10.06 5.54 -24.12
C GLN A 55 -8.58 5.58 -24.45
N ARG A 56 -8.13 6.67 -25.05
CA ARG A 56 -6.70 6.99 -25.10
C ARG A 56 -6.21 7.29 -23.67
N TRP A 57 -4.90 7.24 -23.43
CA TRP A 57 -4.34 7.47 -22.10
C TRP A 57 -4.80 8.78 -21.45
N THR A 58 -4.96 9.87 -22.23
CA THR A 58 -5.46 11.17 -21.73
C THR A 58 -6.90 11.11 -21.25
N GLY A 59 -7.78 10.46 -22.03
CA GLY A 59 -9.19 10.27 -21.65
C GLY A 59 -9.33 9.33 -20.45
N TYR A 60 -8.49 8.30 -20.37
CA TYR A 60 -8.43 7.41 -19.21
C TYR A 60 -7.97 8.15 -17.96
N ALA A 61 -6.88 8.93 -18.04
CA ALA A 61 -6.38 9.76 -16.94
C ALA A 61 -7.41 10.80 -16.48
N ALA A 62 -8.09 11.48 -17.42
CA ALA A 62 -9.15 12.44 -17.10
C ALA A 62 -10.32 11.77 -16.35
N ALA A 63 -10.73 10.56 -16.75
CA ALA A 63 -11.78 9.81 -16.07
C ALA A 63 -11.34 9.42 -14.64
N VAL A 64 -10.09 8.96 -14.46
CA VAL A 64 -9.51 8.66 -13.14
C VAL A 64 -9.54 9.91 -12.25
N LEU A 65 -9.05 11.05 -12.75
CA LEU A 65 -9.02 12.31 -11.99
C LEU A 65 -10.42 12.78 -11.60
N ALA A 66 -11.36 12.79 -12.54
CA ALA A 66 -12.74 13.21 -12.29
C ALA A 66 -13.44 12.33 -11.24
N PHE A 67 -13.26 11.01 -11.32
CA PHE A 67 -13.83 10.07 -10.37
C PHE A 67 -13.27 10.29 -8.95
N ASN A 68 -11.95 10.41 -8.83
CA ASN A 68 -11.30 10.60 -7.54
C ASN A 68 -11.62 11.99 -6.94
N ALA A 69 -11.70 13.05 -7.77
CA ALA A 69 -12.12 14.37 -7.31
C ALA A 69 -13.56 14.35 -6.75
N ALA A 70 -14.47 13.66 -7.43
CA ALA A 70 -15.83 13.45 -6.91
C ALA A 70 -15.84 12.67 -5.60
N GLY A 71 -15.02 11.61 -5.48
CA GLY A 71 -14.84 10.84 -4.25
C GLY A 71 -14.31 11.67 -3.09
N PHE A 72 -13.31 12.53 -3.36
CA PHE A 72 -12.77 13.48 -2.39
C PHE A 72 -13.86 14.43 -1.86
N VAL A 73 -14.60 15.09 -2.76
CA VAL A 73 -15.66 16.04 -2.38
C VAL A 73 -16.73 15.33 -1.56
N LEU A 74 -17.18 14.16 -2.00
CA LEU A 74 -18.21 13.40 -1.30
C LEU A 74 -17.75 13.02 0.11
N LEU A 75 -16.56 12.47 0.27
CA LEU A 75 -16.04 12.08 1.57
C LEU A 75 -15.83 13.30 2.48
N TYR A 76 -15.25 14.39 1.95
CA TYR A 76 -15.10 15.64 2.71
C TYR A 76 -16.45 16.14 3.26
N LEU A 77 -17.49 16.14 2.42
CA LEU A 77 -18.84 16.53 2.85
C LEU A 77 -19.41 15.60 3.92
N ILE A 78 -19.25 14.28 3.79
CA ILE A 78 -19.68 13.31 4.81
C ILE A 78 -19.00 13.60 6.15
N LEU A 79 -17.69 13.82 6.17
CA LEU A 79 -16.91 14.14 7.37
C LEU A 79 -17.36 15.46 8.03
N ARG A 80 -17.66 16.48 7.23
CA ARG A 80 -18.12 17.78 7.72
C ARG A 80 -19.57 17.81 8.17
N LEU A 81 -20.39 16.93 7.64
CA LEU A 81 -21.83 16.87 7.91
C LEU A 81 -22.24 15.70 8.83
N GLN A 82 -21.27 14.91 9.34
CA GLN A 82 -21.60 13.69 10.09
C GLN A 82 -22.52 13.92 11.31
N GLY A 83 -22.51 15.11 11.91
CA GLY A 83 -23.35 15.46 13.04
C GLY A 83 -24.85 15.46 12.74
N VAL A 84 -25.23 15.59 11.45
CA VAL A 84 -26.64 15.57 10.99
C VAL A 84 -26.97 14.34 10.15
N LEU A 85 -26.00 13.45 9.92
CA LEU A 85 -26.20 12.23 9.16
C LEU A 85 -26.70 11.08 10.05
N PRO A 86 -27.39 10.06 9.50
CA PRO A 86 -27.93 8.94 10.26
C PRO A 86 -26.82 8.07 10.88
N PHE A 87 -27.20 7.12 11.74
CA PHE A 87 -26.31 6.17 12.42
C PHE A 87 -25.16 6.84 13.20
N ASN A 88 -25.44 8.00 13.80
CA ASN A 88 -24.54 8.72 14.70
C ASN A 88 -25.03 8.58 16.15
N SER A 89 -25.09 7.36 16.64
CA SER A 89 -25.57 7.03 17.99
C SER A 89 -24.70 7.60 19.12
N GLN A 90 -23.45 7.94 18.81
CA GLN A 90 -22.47 8.50 19.75
C GLN A 90 -22.51 10.04 19.77
N GLY A 91 -23.25 10.67 18.85
CA GLY A 91 -23.42 12.13 18.82
C GLY A 91 -22.17 12.91 18.37
N PHE A 92 -21.29 12.30 17.55
CA PHE A 92 -20.09 12.99 17.05
C PHE A 92 -20.43 14.20 16.19
N GLY A 93 -19.76 15.33 16.46
CA GLY A 93 -19.88 16.57 15.70
C GLY A 93 -19.15 16.52 14.34
N ALA A 94 -19.16 17.65 13.64
CA ALA A 94 -18.39 17.81 12.40
C ALA A 94 -16.89 17.66 12.68
N MET A 95 -16.19 16.89 11.83
CA MET A 95 -14.73 16.82 11.88
C MET A 95 -14.12 18.20 11.57
N GLU A 96 -13.00 18.55 12.22
CA GLU A 96 -12.27 19.79 11.92
C GLU A 96 -11.86 19.85 10.43
N SER A 97 -11.78 21.04 9.84
CA SER A 97 -11.64 21.21 8.39
C SER A 97 -10.32 20.70 7.83
N SER A 98 -9.19 20.93 8.51
CA SER A 98 -7.89 20.45 8.07
C SER A 98 -7.76 18.94 8.19
N GLN A 99 -8.32 18.37 9.26
CA GLN A 99 -8.38 16.93 9.49
C GLN A 99 -9.31 16.24 8.47
N ALA A 100 -10.48 16.85 8.17
CA ALA A 100 -11.40 16.37 7.15
C ALA A 100 -10.76 16.40 5.74
N PHE A 101 -9.99 17.46 5.43
CA PHE A 101 -9.20 17.54 4.20
C PHE A 101 -8.19 16.41 4.11
N ASN A 102 -7.37 16.23 5.16
CA ASN A 102 -6.38 15.16 5.21
C ASN A 102 -7.03 13.79 5.03
N THR A 103 -8.11 13.50 5.79
CA THR A 103 -8.84 12.24 5.72
C THR A 103 -9.44 11.98 4.33
N ALA A 104 -10.06 12.99 3.72
CA ALA A 104 -10.66 12.86 2.39
C ALA A 104 -9.60 12.59 1.31
N VAL A 105 -8.46 13.30 1.35
CA VAL A 105 -7.31 13.03 0.48
C VAL A 105 -6.79 11.63 0.72
N SER A 106 -6.58 11.27 1.97
CA SER A 106 -6.00 9.99 2.39
C SER A 106 -6.79 8.79 1.86
N PHE A 107 -8.10 8.78 2.05
CA PHE A 107 -8.94 7.68 1.58
C PHE A 107 -9.13 7.67 0.06
N MET A 108 -9.20 8.83 -0.57
CA MET A 108 -9.26 8.96 -2.03
C MET A 108 -7.96 8.46 -2.71
N THR A 109 -6.80 8.69 -2.10
CA THR A 109 -5.51 8.25 -2.61
C THR A 109 -5.14 6.80 -2.25
N ASN A 110 -5.98 6.09 -1.53
CA ASN A 110 -5.73 4.73 -1.00
C ASN A 110 -4.65 4.68 0.09
N THR A 111 -4.33 5.81 0.71
CA THR A 111 -3.32 5.90 1.77
C THR A 111 -3.89 5.45 3.11
N ASN A 112 -5.09 5.88 3.44
CA ASN A 112 -5.80 5.65 4.70
C ASN A 112 -5.05 6.11 5.96
N TRP A 113 -4.18 7.10 5.84
CA TRP A 113 -3.61 7.82 6.98
C TRP A 113 -4.72 8.45 7.81
N GLN A 114 -4.67 8.27 9.14
CA GLN A 114 -5.63 8.80 10.09
C GLN A 114 -4.89 9.49 11.23
N SER A 115 -5.10 10.79 11.42
CA SER A 115 -4.60 11.58 12.54
C SER A 115 -5.61 11.64 13.70
N TYR A 116 -6.44 10.59 13.87
CA TYR A 116 -7.52 10.48 14.85
C TYR A 116 -7.85 9.02 15.15
N GLY A 117 -8.46 8.75 16.29
CA GLY A 117 -9.09 7.47 16.59
C GLY A 117 -10.47 7.38 15.94
N GLY A 118 -10.69 6.41 15.05
CA GLY A 118 -11.96 6.27 14.33
C GLY A 118 -13.15 6.02 15.27
N GLU A 119 -12.96 5.23 16.31
CA GLU A 119 -13.96 4.86 17.33
C GLU A 119 -14.41 6.03 18.20
N THR A 120 -13.60 7.08 18.29
CA THR A 120 -13.89 8.27 19.11
C THR A 120 -14.22 9.52 18.29
N THR A 121 -14.16 9.42 16.95
CA THR A 121 -14.29 10.58 16.07
C THR A 121 -15.36 10.40 14.99
N LEU A 122 -15.62 9.18 14.53
CA LEU A 122 -16.45 8.91 13.37
C LEU A 122 -17.73 8.13 13.69
N SER A 123 -18.84 8.62 13.16
CA SER A 123 -20.11 7.91 13.21
C SER A 123 -20.06 6.62 12.38
N HIS A 124 -20.95 5.66 12.69
CA HIS A 124 -21.05 4.42 11.88
C HIS A 124 -21.40 4.72 10.42
N PHE A 125 -22.20 5.75 10.15
CA PHE A 125 -22.48 6.18 8.78
C PHE A 125 -21.20 6.61 8.05
N THR A 126 -20.38 7.43 8.70
CA THR A 126 -19.11 7.90 8.13
C THR A 126 -18.15 6.74 7.89
N GLN A 127 -18.07 5.79 8.83
CA GLN A 127 -17.25 4.58 8.67
C GLN A 127 -17.70 3.71 7.49
N MET A 128 -19.03 3.52 7.30
CA MET A 128 -19.59 2.69 6.22
C MET A 128 -19.64 3.40 4.87
N ALA A 129 -20.42 4.50 4.80
CA ALA A 129 -20.71 5.20 3.55
C ALA A 129 -19.54 6.09 3.07
N GLY A 130 -18.71 6.55 4.00
CA GLY A 130 -17.51 7.31 3.73
C GLY A 130 -16.31 6.38 3.51
N LEU A 131 -15.72 5.89 4.61
CA LEU A 131 -14.42 5.22 4.58
C LEU A 131 -14.46 3.89 3.84
N THR A 132 -15.41 2.99 4.18
CA THR A 132 -15.48 1.65 3.57
C THR A 132 -15.77 1.73 2.06
N VAL A 133 -16.62 2.65 1.61
CA VAL A 133 -16.86 2.87 0.18
C VAL A 133 -15.58 3.33 -0.52
N GLN A 134 -14.85 4.28 0.07
CA GLN A 134 -13.56 4.72 -0.48
C GLN A 134 -12.53 3.60 -0.53
N ASN A 135 -12.49 2.70 0.45
CA ASN A 135 -11.62 1.53 0.42
C ASN A 135 -11.86 0.65 -0.81
N PHE A 136 -13.13 0.44 -1.20
CA PHE A 136 -13.45 -0.28 -2.45
C PHE A 136 -12.99 0.48 -3.69
N VAL A 137 -13.38 1.75 -3.81
CA VAL A 137 -13.22 2.47 -5.08
C VAL A 137 -11.80 3.00 -5.30
N SER A 138 -11.06 3.33 -4.24
CA SER A 138 -9.65 3.72 -4.35
C SER A 138 -8.75 2.53 -4.72
N ALA A 139 -9.02 1.34 -4.17
CA ALA A 139 -8.36 0.11 -4.55
C ALA A 139 -8.71 -0.30 -6.00
N ALA A 140 -9.99 -0.23 -6.38
CA ALA A 140 -10.43 -0.51 -7.75
C ALA A 140 -9.79 0.45 -8.77
N THR A 141 -9.55 1.72 -8.39
CA THR A 141 -8.80 2.68 -9.21
C THR A 141 -7.36 2.23 -9.45
N GLY A 142 -6.65 1.79 -8.42
CA GLY A 142 -5.28 1.26 -8.55
C GLY A 142 -5.22 0.05 -9.48
N ILE A 143 -6.14 -0.90 -9.30
CA ILE A 143 -6.28 -2.07 -10.18
C ILE A 143 -6.55 -1.64 -11.63
N ALA A 144 -7.50 -0.72 -11.85
CA ALA A 144 -7.86 -0.25 -13.19
C ALA A 144 -6.67 0.40 -13.92
N VAL A 145 -5.89 1.24 -13.23
CA VAL A 145 -4.66 1.84 -13.79
C VAL A 145 -3.63 0.76 -14.15
N ALA A 146 -3.39 -0.21 -13.28
CA ALA A 146 -2.45 -1.31 -13.56
C ALA A 146 -2.91 -2.16 -14.76
N VAL A 147 -4.21 -2.43 -14.87
CA VAL A 147 -4.80 -3.13 -16.03
C VAL A 147 -4.59 -2.34 -17.32
N ALA A 148 -4.78 -1.00 -17.30
CA ALA A 148 -4.49 -0.13 -18.45
C ALA A 148 -3.02 -0.18 -18.84
N VAL A 149 -2.10 -0.17 -17.87
CA VAL A 149 -0.66 -0.32 -18.09
C VAL A 149 -0.33 -1.66 -18.74
N VAL A 150 -0.86 -2.76 -18.20
CA VAL A 150 -0.66 -4.10 -18.77
C VAL A 150 -1.20 -4.19 -20.20
N ARG A 151 -2.37 -3.58 -20.48
CA ARG A 151 -2.90 -3.50 -21.85
C ARG A 151 -1.98 -2.70 -22.76
N GLY A 152 -1.46 -1.54 -22.30
CA GLY A 152 -0.49 -0.75 -23.06
C GLY A 152 0.76 -1.54 -23.44
N LEU A 153 1.27 -2.35 -22.52
CA LEU A 153 2.41 -3.26 -22.76
C LEU A 153 2.03 -4.40 -23.73
N ALA A 154 0.83 -4.98 -23.57
CA ALA A 154 0.35 -6.09 -24.38
C ALA A 154 -0.12 -5.68 -25.79
N ALA A 155 -0.50 -4.40 -26.00
CA ALA A 155 -1.05 -3.89 -27.24
C ALA A 155 -0.09 -4.03 -28.45
N ARG A 156 -0.67 -4.03 -29.66
CA ARG A 156 0.07 -4.04 -30.94
C ARG A 156 -0.47 -2.92 -31.81
N SER A 157 0.19 -1.77 -31.78
CA SER A 157 -0.15 -0.56 -32.57
C SER A 157 -1.59 -0.06 -32.38
N VAL A 158 -2.07 -0.09 -31.14
CA VAL A 158 -3.43 0.38 -30.77
C VAL A 158 -3.31 1.46 -29.72
N ALA A 159 -3.86 2.63 -29.96
CA ALA A 159 -3.80 3.78 -29.02
C ALA A 159 -4.78 3.68 -27.82
N ASP A 160 -5.47 2.58 -27.66
CA ASP A 160 -6.54 2.35 -26.71
C ASP A 160 -6.02 1.56 -25.48
N LEU A 161 -6.25 2.09 -24.28
CA LEU A 161 -5.92 1.44 -23.01
C LEU A 161 -7.12 0.74 -22.34
N GLY A 162 -8.28 0.69 -23.00
CA GLY A 162 -9.54 0.22 -22.44
C GLY A 162 -10.39 1.38 -21.91
N ASN A 163 -11.31 1.09 -21.00
CA ASN A 163 -12.23 2.07 -20.44
C ASN A 163 -12.16 2.03 -18.91
N PHE A 164 -11.85 3.17 -18.29
CA PHE A 164 -11.70 3.28 -16.84
C PHE A 164 -12.93 2.82 -16.07
N TRP A 165 -14.13 3.24 -16.48
CA TRP A 165 -15.37 2.91 -15.81
C TRP A 165 -15.67 1.40 -15.85
N VAL A 166 -15.35 0.77 -16.98
CA VAL A 166 -15.46 -0.69 -17.15
C VAL A 166 -14.47 -1.40 -16.23
N ASP A 167 -13.23 -0.94 -16.17
CA ASP A 167 -12.19 -1.56 -15.36
C ASP A 167 -12.45 -1.38 -13.86
N LEU A 168 -12.91 -0.19 -13.44
CA LEU A 168 -13.33 0.12 -12.08
C LEU A 168 -14.47 -0.81 -11.63
N THR A 169 -15.51 -0.94 -12.46
CA THR A 169 -16.66 -1.80 -12.17
C THR A 169 -16.25 -3.25 -12.07
N ARG A 170 -15.41 -3.74 -12.98
CA ARG A 170 -14.92 -5.13 -12.96
C ARG A 170 -14.03 -5.42 -11.78
N ALA A 171 -13.11 -4.52 -11.44
CA ALA A 171 -12.27 -4.65 -10.25
C ALA A 171 -13.12 -4.77 -8.99
N THR A 172 -14.15 -3.93 -8.86
CA THR A 172 -15.06 -3.96 -7.71
C THR A 172 -15.91 -5.24 -7.67
N LEU A 173 -16.63 -5.56 -8.75
CA LEU A 173 -17.62 -6.65 -8.74
C LEU A 173 -17.02 -8.06 -8.78
N PHE A 174 -15.89 -8.25 -9.46
CA PHE A 174 -15.34 -9.60 -9.72
C PHE A 174 -14.11 -9.94 -8.89
N LEU A 175 -13.49 -8.97 -8.23
CA LEU A 175 -12.31 -9.18 -7.38
C LEU A 175 -12.56 -8.72 -5.96
N LEU A 176 -12.78 -7.41 -5.73
CA LEU A 176 -12.79 -6.84 -4.40
C LEU A 176 -14.02 -7.26 -3.60
N LEU A 177 -15.21 -7.12 -4.15
CA LEU A 177 -16.45 -7.43 -3.42
C LEU A 177 -16.56 -8.91 -3.03
N PRO A 178 -16.37 -9.89 -3.93
CA PRO A 178 -16.42 -11.29 -3.55
C PRO A 178 -15.33 -11.67 -2.55
N GLY A 179 -14.11 -11.16 -2.74
CA GLY A 179 -13.00 -11.41 -1.83
C GLY A 179 -13.26 -10.81 -0.44
N ALA A 180 -13.71 -9.57 -0.37
CA ALA A 180 -14.03 -8.91 0.89
C ALA A 180 -15.16 -9.62 1.65
N VAL A 181 -16.21 -10.09 0.96
CA VAL A 181 -17.29 -10.86 1.60
C VAL A 181 -16.77 -12.16 2.20
N LEU A 182 -15.93 -12.91 1.46
CA LEU A 182 -15.35 -14.16 1.98
C LEU A 182 -14.46 -13.90 3.21
N ILE A 183 -13.61 -12.88 3.15
CA ILE A 183 -12.75 -12.50 4.28
C ILE A 183 -13.62 -12.06 5.46
N MET A 184 -14.60 -11.18 5.26
CA MET A 184 -15.51 -10.71 6.30
C MET A 184 -16.20 -11.87 7.04
N LEU A 185 -16.68 -12.89 6.32
CA LEU A 185 -17.32 -14.05 6.93
C LEU A 185 -16.37 -14.81 7.86
N VAL A 186 -15.09 -14.95 7.47
CA VAL A 186 -14.06 -15.57 8.31
C VAL A 186 -13.79 -14.69 9.54
N LEU A 187 -13.68 -13.38 9.37
CA LEU A 187 -13.42 -12.45 10.47
C LEU A 187 -14.57 -12.44 11.49
N VAL A 188 -15.82 -12.42 11.02
CA VAL A 188 -17.01 -12.52 11.90
C VAL A 188 -17.04 -13.86 12.62
N TRP A 189 -16.76 -14.97 11.93
CA TRP A 189 -16.68 -16.29 12.55
C TRP A 189 -15.64 -16.35 13.66
N GLN A 190 -14.56 -15.58 13.55
CA GLN A 190 -13.51 -15.49 14.56
C GLN A 190 -13.79 -14.45 15.66
N GLY A 191 -15.00 -13.87 15.70
CA GLY A 191 -15.46 -12.99 16.77
C GLY A 191 -15.28 -11.49 16.54
N MET A 192 -14.93 -11.05 15.32
CA MET A 192 -14.87 -9.62 15.02
C MET A 192 -16.27 -9.01 14.93
N PRO A 193 -16.52 -7.82 15.53
CA PRO A 193 -17.84 -7.19 15.53
C PRO A 193 -18.30 -6.82 14.11
N GLN A 194 -19.60 -7.05 13.85
CA GLN A 194 -20.31 -6.56 12.67
C GLN A 194 -21.71 -6.12 13.12
N THR A 195 -21.82 -4.94 13.70
CA THR A 195 -23.05 -4.44 14.33
C THR A 195 -23.23 -2.95 14.08
N LEU A 196 -24.45 -2.46 14.27
CA LEU A 196 -24.77 -1.02 14.30
C LEU A 196 -25.07 -0.53 15.74
N ALA A 197 -24.85 -1.38 16.74
CA ALA A 197 -25.00 -0.98 18.14
C ALA A 197 -23.94 0.08 18.53
N ALA A 198 -24.32 0.95 19.44
CA ALA A 198 -23.46 2.00 19.98
C ALA A 198 -22.36 1.40 20.84
N GLY A 199 -21.67 0.94 21.25
CA GLY A 199 -20.73 0.37 22.22
C GLY A 199 -21.42 -0.14 23.49
N VAL A 200 -20.64 -0.87 24.26
CA VAL A 200 -21.06 -1.41 25.55
C VAL A 200 -20.36 -0.63 26.67
N THR A 201 -21.14 -0.13 27.64
CA THR A 201 -20.56 0.49 28.81
C THR A 201 -20.18 -0.59 29.84
N ALA A 202 -18.93 -0.61 30.22
CA ALA A 202 -18.37 -1.51 31.23
C ALA A 202 -17.85 -0.69 32.42
N THR A 203 -17.85 -1.29 33.61
CA THR A 203 -17.23 -0.69 34.79
C THR A 203 -15.85 -1.29 34.99
N THR A 204 -14.82 -0.45 35.08
CA THR A 204 -13.43 -0.87 35.33
C THR A 204 -13.27 -1.39 36.75
N LEU A 205 -12.14 -2.03 37.06
CA LEU A 205 -11.83 -2.51 38.41
C LEU A 205 -11.78 -1.37 39.44
N GLU A 206 -11.42 -0.17 39.01
CA GLU A 206 -11.37 1.04 39.82
C GLU A 206 -12.75 1.73 39.95
N GLY A 207 -13.80 1.17 39.33
CA GLY A 207 -15.16 1.71 39.38
C GLY A 207 -15.49 2.81 38.35
N ALA A 208 -14.54 3.13 37.45
CA ALA A 208 -14.80 4.09 36.37
C ALA A 208 -15.66 3.46 35.25
N GLN A 209 -16.42 4.29 34.55
CA GLN A 209 -17.19 3.85 33.38
C GLN A 209 -16.31 3.91 32.10
N GLN A 210 -16.25 2.83 31.35
CA GLN A 210 -15.55 2.73 30.06
C GLN A 210 -16.55 2.33 28.97
N VAL A 211 -16.58 3.07 27.88
CA VAL A 211 -17.35 2.69 26.69
C VAL A 211 -16.45 1.87 25.77
N ILE A 212 -16.78 0.60 25.58
CA ILE A 212 -16.13 -0.29 24.61
C ILE A 212 -16.84 -0.11 23.28
N ALA A 213 -16.20 0.62 22.37
CA ALA A 213 -16.77 0.91 21.06
C ALA A 213 -16.98 -0.38 20.24
N GLN A 214 -18.08 -0.42 19.49
CA GLN A 214 -18.43 -1.47 18.55
C GLN A 214 -18.89 -0.84 17.24
N GLY A 215 -19.02 -1.65 16.19
CA GLY A 215 -19.49 -1.15 14.91
C GLY A 215 -19.37 -2.18 13.78
N PRO A 216 -19.50 -1.74 12.52
CA PRO A 216 -19.35 -2.60 11.32
C PRO A 216 -17.87 -2.85 10.99
N VAL A 217 -17.14 -3.41 11.97
CA VAL A 217 -15.67 -3.55 11.92
C VAL A 217 -15.21 -4.58 10.90
N ALA A 218 -15.81 -5.79 10.91
CA ALA A 218 -15.33 -6.89 10.08
C ALA A 218 -15.42 -6.61 8.58
N SER A 219 -16.47 -5.93 8.12
CA SER A 219 -16.62 -5.56 6.70
C SER A 219 -15.58 -4.51 6.28
N GLN A 220 -15.31 -3.53 7.12
CA GLN A 220 -14.25 -2.54 6.85
C GLN A 220 -12.87 -3.20 6.87
N ALA A 221 -12.58 -4.03 7.89
CA ALA A 221 -11.31 -4.76 7.98
C ALA A 221 -11.06 -5.65 6.76
N ALA A 222 -12.07 -6.34 6.26
CA ALA A 222 -11.95 -7.20 5.08
C ALA A 222 -11.50 -6.44 3.84
N ILE A 223 -12.15 -5.31 3.53
CA ILE A 223 -11.80 -4.54 2.33
C ILE A 223 -10.52 -3.72 2.53
N LYS A 224 -10.28 -3.16 3.71
CA LYS A 224 -9.05 -2.37 3.95
C LYS A 224 -7.78 -3.21 3.79
N MET A 225 -7.84 -4.52 4.07
CA MET A 225 -6.74 -5.45 3.86
C MET A 225 -6.65 -5.90 2.40
N LEU A 226 -7.76 -6.38 1.81
CA LEU A 226 -7.78 -6.85 0.43
C LEU A 226 -7.49 -5.75 -0.60
N GLY A 227 -7.91 -4.53 -0.31
CA GLY A 227 -7.67 -3.34 -1.14
C GLY A 227 -6.32 -2.66 -0.85
N THR A 228 -5.50 -3.24 0.03
CA THR A 228 -4.25 -2.61 0.53
C THR A 228 -4.45 -1.15 0.92
N ASN A 229 -5.50 -0.89 1.67
CA ASN A 229 -5.88 0.46 2.09
C ASN A 229 -5.23 0.84 3.42
N GLY A 230 -5.26 -0.09 4.41
CA GLY A 230 -4.91 0.21 5.80
C GLY A 230 -5.94 1.08 6.51
N GLY A 231 -5.47 1.89 7.44
CA GLY A 231 -6.33 2.57 8.38
C GLY A 231 -7.02 1.61 9.34
N GLY A 232 -7.99 2.07 10.09
CA GLY A 232 -8.71 1.23 11.02
C GLY A 232 -10.02 1.86 11.48
N PHE A 233 -10.93 0.99 11.94
CA PHE A 233 -12.08 1.42 12.72
C PHE A 233 -11.61 1.97 14.08
N PHE A 234 -10.62 1.28 14.68
CA PHE A 234 -9.98 1.66 15.93
C PHE A 234 -8.63 2.33 15.68
N ASN A 235 -8.23 3.22 16.58
CA ASN A 235 -6.93 3.89 16.53
C ASN A 235 -5.76 2.88 16.51
N ALA A 236 -5.84 1.84 17.35
CA ALA A 236 -4.84 0.78 17.42
C ALA A 236 -4.83 -0.13 16.17
N ASN A 237 -5.76 0.06 15.23
CA ASN A 237 -5.85 -0.67 13.98
C ASN A 237 -5.90 -2.20 14.22
N ALA A 238 -5.18 -3.02 13.44
CA ALA A 238 -5.15 -4.49 13.60
C ALA A 238 -4.35 -4.97 14.85
N ALA A 239 -3.85 -4.07 15.70
CA ALA A 239 -3.44 -4.41 17.06
C ALA A 239 -4.65 -4.51 18.00
N HIS A 240 -5.76 -3.83 17.71
CA HIS A 240 -6.97 -3.93 18.51
C HIS A 240 -7.62 -5.32 18.37
N PRO A 241 -8.04 -5.98 19.49
CA PRO A 241 -8.63 -7.32 19.43
C PRO A 241 -9.88 -7.40 18.55
N TYR A 242 -10.68 -6.34 18.46
CA TYR A 242 -11.87 -6.29 17.61
C TYR A 242 -11.59 -6.08 16.13
N GLU A 243 -10.37 -5.72 15.74
CA GLU A 243 -9.95 -5.68 14.33
C GLU A 243 -9.08 -6.88 13.92
N ASN A 244 -8.55 -7.64 14.90
CA ASN A 244 -7.69 -8.78 14.63
C ASN A 244 -7.67 -9.70 15.86
N ALA A 245 -8.69 -10.52 16.01
CA ALA A 245 -8.97 -11.23 17.25
C ALA A 245 -8.00 -12.38 17.54
N THR A 246 -7.57 -13.13 16.52
CA THR A 246 -6.82 -14.39 16.66
C THR A 246 -5.62 -14.46 15.72
N ALA A 247 -4.71 -15.41 15.95
CA ALA A 247 -3.61 -15.70 15.02
C ALA A 247 -4.10 -16.09 13.61
N LEU A 248 -5.29 -16.70 13.51
CA LEU A 248 -5.90 -17.02 12.22
C LEU A 248 -6.38 -15.75 11.48
N THR A 249 -7.05 -14.82 12.18
CA THR A 249 -7.46 -13.56 11.56
C THR A 249 -6.24 -12.76 11.11
N ASN A 250 -5.15 -12.77 11.88
CA ASN A 250 -3.90 -12.13 11.51
C ASN A 250 -3.33 -12.71 10.20
N LEU A 251 -3.27 -14.05 10.10
CA LEU A 251 -2.79 -14.72 8.89
C LEU A 251 -3.68 -14.44 7.66
N VAL A 252 -5.01 -14.47 7.84
CA VAL A 252 -5.98 -14.16 6.77
C VAL A 252 -5.81 -12.71 6.29
N GLN A 253 -5.60 -11.77 7.21
CA GLN A 253 -5.36 -10.36 6.87
C GLN A 253 -4.05 -10.19 6.09
N ILE A 254 -2.96 -10.86 6.48
CA ILE A 254 -1.68 -10.80 5.75
C ILE A 254 -1.84 -11.35 4.32
N TYR A 255 -2.52 -12.50 4.15
CA TYR A 255 -2.82 -13.01 2.82
C TYR A 255 -3.70 -12.06 2.01
N ALA A 256 -4.70 -11.44 2.65
CA ALA A 256 -5.57 -10.46 1.98
C ALA A 256 -4.77 -9.27 1.43
N ILE A 257 -3.81 -8.74 2.20
CA ILE A 257 -2.92 -7.66 1.78
C ILE A 257 -2.13 -8.05 0.53
N LEU A 258 -1.56 -9.25 0.49
CA LEU A 258 -0.56 -9.63 -0.52
C LEU A 258 -1.12 -10.35 -1.74
N VAL A 259 -2.33 -10.93 -1.68
CA VAL A 259 -2.82 -11.85 -2.72
C VAL A 259 -3.02 -11.20 -4.08
N ILE A 260 -3.63 -10.01 -4.14
CA ILE A 260 -3.84 -9.29 -5.42
C ILE A 260 -2.51 -8.75 -5.95
N PRO A 261 -1.65 -8.08 -5.15
CA PRO A 261 -0.31 -7.71 -5.57
C PRO A 261 0.51 -8.88 -6.14
N ALA A 262 0.54 -10.02 -5.45
CA ALA A 262 1.25 -11.22 -5.91
C ALA A 262 0.66 -11.83 -7.20
N ALA A 263 -0.64 -11.61 -7.45
CA ALA A 263 -1.29 -12.08 -8.68
C ALA A 263 -0.97 -11.24 -9.93
N PHE A 264 -0.60 -9.95 -9.76
CA PHE A 264 -0.33 -9.06 -10.89
C PHE A 264 0.77 -9.54 -11.83
N PRO A 265 1.92 -10.05 -11.39
CA PRO A 265 2.93 -10.64 -12.28
C PRO A 265 2.39 -11.80 -13.14
N PHE A 266 1.57 -12.68 -12.55
CA PHE A 266 0.94 -13.79 -13.28
C PHE A 266 -0.14 -13.32 -14.26
N PHE A 267 -0.94 -12.31 -13.87
CA PHE A 267 -1.86 -11.60 -14.76
C PHE A 267 -1.12 -10.98 -15.94
N PHE A 268 -0.04 -10.25 -15.68
CA PHE A 268 0.80 -9.62 -16.70
C PHE A 268 1.36 -10.64 -17.68
N GLY A 269 2.02 -11.69 -17.20
CA GLY A 269 2.59 -12.74 -18.04
C GLY A 269 1.54 -13.42 -18.94
N ARG A 270 0.29 -13.54 -18.44
CA ARG A 270 -0.84 -14.06 -19.22
C ARG A 270 -1.28 -13.09 -20.33
N MET A 271 -1.36 -11.80 -20.00
CA MET A 271 -1.83 -10.75 -20.92
C MET A 271 -0.84 -10.49 -22.05
N VAL A 272 0.47 -10.52 -21.78
CA VAL A 272 1.50 -10.31 -22.82
C VAL A 272 1.81 -11.55 -23.64
N GLY A 273 1.31 -12.72 -23.21
CA GLY A 273 1.52 -14.00 -23.90
C GLY A 273 2.86 -14.68 -23.60
N ASP A 274 3.63 -14.19 -22.62
CA ASP A 274 4.89 -14.80 -22.16
C ASP A 274 4.92 -14.87 -20.63
N ARG A 275 4.67 -16.07 -20.11
CA ARG A 275 4.65 -16.31 -18.65
C ARG A 275 6.01 -16.08 -17.97
N ARG A 276 7.13 -16.22 -18.72
CA ARG A 276 8.49 -16.02 -18.18
C ARG A 276 8.70 -14.58 -17.71
N GLN A 277 8.09 -13.60 -18.38
CA GLN A 277 8.12 -12.20 -17.98
C GLN A 277 7.46 -11.98 -16.60
N GLY A 278 6.31 -12.61 -16.38
CA GLY A 278 5.63 -12.55 -15.08
C GLY A 278 6.44 -13.23 -13.98
N TRP A 279 7.02 -14.40 -14.25
CA TRP A 279 7.87 -15.11 -13.28
C TRP A 279 9.14 -14.34 -12.91
N ALA A 280 9.77 -13.64 -13.85
CA ALA A 280 10.96 -12.83 -13.56
C ALA A 280 10.64 -11.68 -12.59
N ILE A 281 9.52 -10.99 -12.80
CA ILE A 281 9.06 -9.92 -11.90
C ILE A 281 8.67 -10.51 -10.53
N PHE A 282 7.91 -11.61 -10.50
CA PHE A 282 7.52 -12.27 -9.26
C PHE A 282 8.74 -12.74 -8.46
N ALA A 283 9.75 -13.29 -9.12
CA ALA A 283 10.99 -13.73 -8.49
C ALA A 283 11.78 -12.54 -7.88
N ALA A 284 11.87 -11.40 -8.59
CA ALA A 284 12.49 -10.19 -8.05
C ALA A 284 11.77 -9.70 -6.78
N MET A 285 10.43 -9.65 -6.83
CA MET A 285 9.60 -9.29 -5.67
C MET A 285 9.81 -10.27 -4.51
N SER A 286 9.83 -11.59 -4.78
CA SER A 286 9.99 -12.64 -3.75
C SER A 286 11.36 -12.57 -3.08
N VAL A 287 12.44 -12.38 -3.86
CA VAL A 287 13.80 -12.29 -3.31
C VAL A 287 13.92 -11.09 -2.38
N MET A 288 13.42 -9.93 -2.80
CA MET A 288 13.42 -8.73 -1.96
C MET A 288 12.54 -8.91 -0.73
N PHE A 289 11.34 -9.49 -0.87
CA PHE A 289 10.44 -9.77 0.26
C PHE A 289 11.11 -10.64 1.32
N VAL A 290 11.71 -11.75 0.91
CA VAL A 290 12.43 -12.65 1.84
C VAL A 290 13.59 -11.93 2.52
N ALA A 291 14.36 -11.14 1.78
CA ALA A 291 15.49 -10.40 2.35
C ALA A 291 15.03 -9.41 3.44
N VAL A 292 14.01 -8.58 3.17
CA VAL A 292 13.52 -7.61 4.17
C VAL A 292 12.77 -8.30 5.33
N LEU A 293 12.08 -9.42 5.08
CA LEU A 293 11.42 -10.20 6.14
C LEU A 293 12.44 -10.79 7.11
N LEU A 294 13.51 -11.41 6.61
CA LEU A 294 14.56 -11.97 7.45
C LEU A 294 15.33 -10.88 8.19
N ALA A 295 15.63 -9.75 7.52
CA ALA A 295 16.30 -8.63 8.17
C ALA A 295 15.47 -8.07 9.35
N ALA A 296 14.17 -7.84 9.16
CA ALA A 296 13.27 -7.40 10.22
C ALA A 296 13.16 -8.44 11.35
N TYR A 297 13.02 -9.73 11.00
CA TYR A 297 12.90 -10.80 11.98
C TYR A 297 14.14 -10.90 12.87
N PHE A 298 15.34 -10.87 12.31
CA PHE A 298 16.57 -10.96 13.09
C PHE A 298 16.84 -9.69 13.90
N ALA A 299 16.49 -8.51 13.39
CA ALA A 299 16.61 -7.27 14.15
C ALA A 299 15.75 -7.28 15.42
N GLU A 300 14.49 -7.74 15.31
CA GLU A 300 13.58 -7.81 16.45
C GLU A 300 13.88 -9.00 17.40
N ALA A 301 14.37 -10.11 16.84
CA ALA A 301 14.76 -11.29 17.63
C ALA A 301 16.02 -11.06 18.47
N ALA A 302 16.84 -10.06 18.14
CA ALA A 302 18.02 -9.71 18.91
C ALA A 302 17.70 -9.09 20.28
N GLY A 303 16.49 -8.58 20.47
CA GLY A 303 16.06 -7.90 21.69
C GLY A 303 16.68 -6.52 21.87
N ASN A 304 16.32 -5.84 22.96
CA ASN A 304 16.83 -4.52 23.28
C ASN A 304 17.99 -4.62 24.31
N PRO A 305 19.22 -4.26 23.95
CA PRO A 305 20.35 -4.36 24.86
C PRO A 305 20.22 -3.44 26.09
N LEU A 306 19.45 -2.36 26.02
CA LEU A 306 19.19 -1.46 27.16
C LEU A 306 18.33 -2.11 28.25
N HIS A 307 17.61 -3.20 27.92
CA HIS A 307 16.82 -3.97 28.89
C HIS A 307 17.64 -5.05 29.60
N ALA A 308 18.93 -5.18 29.30
CA ALA A 308 19.80 -6.16 29.94
C ALA A 308 19.85 -5.95 31.46
N GLY A 309 19.52 -6.99 32.22
CA GLY A 309 19.44 -6.95 33.69
C GLY A 309 18.10 -6.45 34.26
N ILE A 310 17.17 -5.98 33.43
CA ILE A 310 15.80 -5.61 33.84
C ILE A 310 14.82 -6.73 33.49
N THR A 311 14.99 -7.33 32.31
CA THR A 311 14.19 -8.46 31.84
C THR A 311 15.09 -9.65 31.51
N GLU A 312 14.51 -10.85 31.49
CA GLU A 312 15.20 -12.03 30.94
C GLU A 312 15.66 -11.75 29.50
N PRO A 313 16.86 -12.18 29.10
CA PRO A 313 17.32 -12.06 27.72
C PRO A 313 16.30 -12.70 26.76
N GLY A 314 15.79 -11.93 25.83
CA GLY A 314 14.76 -12.44 24.93
C GLY A 314 14.40 -11.47 23.84
N VAL A 315 13.40 -11.86 23.08
CA VAL A 315 12.83 -11.10 21.97
C VAL A 315 12.21 -9.80 22.48
N SER A 316 12.41 -8.70 21.78
CA SER A 316 11.68 -7.45 22.06
C SER A 316 10.19 -7.62 21.73
N MET A 317 9.36 -7.56 22.76
CA MET A 317 7.90 -7.60 22.64
C MET A 317 7.23 -6.24 22.85
N GLU A 318 8.03 -5.19 23.06
CA GLU A 318 7.50 -3.83 23.16
C GLU A 318 6.67 -3.47 21.92
N GLY A 319 5.51 -2.86 22.12
CA GLY A 319 4.58 -2.50 21.05
C GLY A 319 4.01 -3.67 20.25
N LYS A 320 4.25 -4.92 20.64
CA LYS A 320 3.81 -6.13 19.94
C LYS A 320 2.76 -6.90 20.76
N GLU A 321 1.80 -7.47 20.05
CA GLU A 321 0.73 -8.26 20.67
C GLU A 321 1.19 -9.69 20.96
N THR A 322 1.07 -10.13 22.22
CA THR A 322 1.46 -11.48 22.66
C THR A 322 0.70 -12.57 21.93
N ARG A 323 -0.56 -12.33 21.51
CA ARG A 323 -1.39 -13.31 20.78
C ARG A 323 -0.87 -13.64 19.38
N PHE A 324 0.02 -12.81 18.81
CA PHE A 324 0.63 -13.04 17.50
C PHE A 324 2.08 -13.52 17.62
N GLY A 325 2.78 -13.10 18.67
CA GLY A 325 4.19 -13.37 18.84
C GLY A 325 5.05 -12.67 17.79
N LEU A 326 6.36 -12.91 17.82
CA LEU A 326 7.31 -12.21 16.94
C LEU A 326 7.09 -12.49 15.46
N ALA A 327 7.02 -13.75 15.06
CA ALA A 327 7.01 -14.13 13.64
C ALA A 327 5.83 -13.55 12.88
N GLN A 328 4.61 -13.65 13.42
CA GLN A 328 3.43 -13.11 12.77
C GLN A 328 3.39 -11.58 12.81
N THR A 329 3.94 -10.96 13.87
CA THR A 329 4.05 -9.50 13.94
C THR A 329 4.98 -8.98 12.87
N VAL A 330 6.20 -9.49 12.77
CA VAL A 330 7.18 -9.06 11.76
C VAL A 330 6.68 -9.32 10.33
N LEU A 331 6.04 -10.47 10.10
CA LEU A 331 5.44 -10.76 8.79
C LEU A 331 4.35 -9.72 8.43
N PHE A 332 3.54 -9.28 9.39
CA PHE A 332 2.53 -8.24 9.16
C PHE A 332 3.18 -6.88 8.87
N VAL A 333 4.19 -6.47 9.67
CA VAL A 333 4.94 -5.22 9.48
C VAL A 333 5.55 -5.15 8.08
N VAL A 334 6.17 -6.24 7.63
CA VAL A 334 6.75 -6.30 6.28
C VAL A 334 5.66 -6.30 5.22
N ALA A 335 4.62 -7.14 5.36
CA ALA A 335 3.54 -7.23 4.38
C ALA A 335 2.83 -5.89 4.16
N THR A 336 2.53 -5.14 5.21
CA THR A 336 1.83 -3.87 5.13
C THR A 336 2.67 -2.77 4.48
N THR A 337 4.00 -2.78 4.66
CA THR A 337 4.90 -1.75 4.14
C THR A 337 5.47 -2.07 2.76
N VAL A 338 5.53 -3.33 2.35
CA VAL A 338 5.82 -3.66 0.94
C VAL A 338 4.62 -3.46 0.03
N ALA A 339 3.38 -3.51 0.59
CA ALA A 339 2.13 -3.54 -0.16
C ALA A 339 1.35 -2.21 -0.15
N SER A 340 1.93 -1.11 0.31
CA SER A 340 1.22 0.18 0.39
C SER A 340 -0.12 0.06 1.13
N CYS A 341 -0.14 -0.71 2.24
CA CYS A 341 -1.38 -0.98 2.96
C CYS A 341 -1.58 -0.02 4.14
N GLY A 342 -0.57 0.13 5.00
CA GLY A 342 -0.63 0.99 6.18
C GLY A 342 -1.38 0.42 7.39
N ALA A 343 -2.00 -0.75 7.29
CA ALA A 343 -2.55 -1.44 8.46
C ALA A 343 -1.40 -1.89 9.38
N VAL A 344 -1.61 -1.82 10.70
CA VAL A 344 -0.60 -2.21 11.69
C VAL A 344 -1.19 -3.17 12.71
N ASN A 345 -0.43 -4.21 13.08
CA ASN A 345 -0.76 -5.10 14.20
C ASN A 345 0.21 -4.95 15.38
N ALA A 346 1.10 -3.99 15.28
CA ALA A 346 2.09 -3.61 16.27
C ALA A 346 2.39 -2.12 16.16
N MET A 347 2.95 -1.54 17.19
CA MET A 347 3.46 -0.17 17.19
C MET A 347 4.78 -0.13 16.40
N HIS A 348 4.80 0.50 15.22
CA HIS A 348 6.04 0.58 14.41
C HIS A 348 7.10 1.44 15.07
N ASP A 349 6.70 2.41 15.86
CA ASP A 349 7.54 3.30 16.66
C ASP A 349 8.37 2.53 17.70
N SER A 350 7.78 1.49 18.31
CA SER A 350 8.43 0.62 19.31
C SER A 350 9.29 -0.50 18.72
N LEU A 351 9.49 -0.55 17.40
CA LEU A 351 10.42 -1.51 16.80
C LEU A 351 11.86 -1.11 17.12
N MET A 352 12.73 -2.12 17.23
CA MET A 352 14.17 -1.84 17.33
C MET A 352 14.64 -0.98 16.17
N ALA A 353 15.64 -0.12 16.37
CA ALA A 353 16.09 0.84 15.37
C ALA A 353 16.28 0.23 13.96
N LEU A 354 16.95 -0.93 13.85
CA LEU A 354 17.10 -1.64 12.58
C LEU A 354 15.80 -2.35 12.15
N GLY A 355 14.96 -2.77 13.10
CA GLY A 355 13.64 -3.32 12.81
C GLY A 355 12.71 -2.27 12.20
N GLY A 356 12.66 -1.07 12.78
CA GLY A 356 11.92 0.10 12.28
C GLY A 356 12.47 0.68 10.97
N MET A 357 13.78 0.48 10.70
CA MET A 357 14.37 0.82 9.40
C MET A 357 13.72 0.06 8.24
N ILE A 358 13.30 -1.19 8.45
CA ILE A 358 12.77 -2.02 7.36
C ILE A 358 11.44 -1.49 6.79
N PRO A 359 10.39 -1.18 7.59
CA PRO A 359 9.19 -0.55 7.07
C PRO A 359 9.47 0.79 6.38
N LEU A 360 10.35 1.62 6.92
CA LEU A 360 10.78 2.86 6.29
C LEU A 360 11.45 2.59 4.93
N PHE A 361 12.41 1.66 4.87
CA PHE A 361 13.10 1.27 3.64
C PHE A 361 12.15 0.74 2.56
N ASN A 362 11.19 -0.11 2.93
CA ASN A 362 10.20 -0.65 2.00
C ASN A 362 9.39 0.48 1.31
N MET A 363 8.96 1.47 2.09
CA MET A 363 8.21 2.62 1.60
C MET A 363 9.10 3.55 0.76
N LEU A 364 10.34 3.80 1.16
CA LEU A 364 11.30 4.62 0.40
C LEU A 364 11.65 4.04 -0.96
N LEU A 365 11.62 2.71 -1.14
CA LEU A 365 11.73 2.06 -2.45
C LEU A 365 10.50 2.28 -3.35
N GLY A 366 9.43 2.92 -2.85
CA GLY A 366 8.18 3.15 -3.57
C GLY A 366 7.22 1.96 -3.53
N GLU A 367 7.38 1.08 -2.53
CA GLU A 367 6.47 -0.05 -2.26
C GLU A 367 6.22 -0.92 -3.49
N ILE A 368 7.29 -1.36 -4.12
CA ILE A 368 7.27 -2.16 -5.34
C ILE A 368 7.42 -3.66 -5.08
N ILE A 369 7.69 -4.07 -3.83
CA ILE A 369 7.84 -5.46 -3.39
C ILE A 369 6.44 -5.97 -3.03
N TYR A 370 5.74 -6.67 -3.89
CA TYR A 370 4.32 -6.99 -3.73
C TYR A 370 3.48 -5.76 -3.37
N GLY A 371 3.81 -4.63 -3.97
CA GLY A 371 3.24 -3.34 -3.63
C GLY A 371 1.74 -3.25 -3.90
N GLY A 372 1.10 -2.21 -3.38
CA GLY A 372 -0.35 -2.02 -3.32
C GLY A 372 -1.14 -2.43 -4.56
N VAL A 373 -2.42 -2.70 -4.40
CA VAL A 373 -3.27 -3.28 -5.46
C VAL A 373 -3.19 -2.49 -6.78
N GLY A 374 -2.35 -2.95 -7.67
CA GLY A 374 -2.00 -2.29 -8.93
C GLY A 374 -0.82 -1.32 -8.83
N ALA A 375 -0.73 -0.51 -7.77
CA ALA A 375 0.30 0.53 -7.63
C ALA A 375 1.72 -0.06 -7.65
N GLY A 376 1.98 -1.08 -6.87
CA GLY A 376 3.28 -1.73 -6.86
C GLY A 376 3.66 -2.37 -8.18
N PHE A 377 2.70 -2.90 -8.93
CA PHE A 377 2.98 -3.47 -10.24
C PHE A 377 3.41 -2.39 -11.25
N TYR A 378 2.69 -1.27 -11.37
CA TYR A 378 3.14 -0.23 -12.28
C TYR A 378 4.38 0.52 -11.78
N GLY A 379 4.62 0.60 -10.47
CA GLY A 379 5.89 1.03 -9.90
C GLY A 379 7.05 0.12 -10.33
N MET A 380 6.87 -1.20 -10.20
CA MET A 380 7.85 -2.19 -10.68
C MET A 380 8.10 -2.07 -12.20
N VAL A 381 7.07 -1.78 -13.00
CA VAL A 381 7.21 -1.53 -14.45
C VAL A 381 8.16 -0.37 -14.74
N LEU A 382 8.16 0.70 -13.94
CA LEU A 382 9.12 1.80 -14.09
C LEU A 382 10.56 1.35 -13.90
N TYR A 383 10.81 0.52 -12.88
CA TYR A 383 12.13 -0.06 -12.65
C TYR A 383 12.53 -1.06 -13.74
N VAL A 384 11.60 -1.83 -14.30
CA VAL A 384 11.87 -2.68 -15.47
C VAL A 384 12.28 -1.83 -16.67
N VAL A 385 11.55 -0.72 -16.95
CA VAL A 385 11.90 0.22 -18.04
C VAL A 385 13.30 0.80 -17.82
N LEU A 386 13.62 1.24 -16.61
CA LEU A 386 14.95 1.76 -16.27
C LEU A 386 16.04 0.69 -16.43
N THR A 387 15.81 -0.52 -15.91
CA THR A 387 16.76 -1.64 -15.97
C THR A 387 17.06 -2.04 -17.42
N VAL A 388 16.03 -2.17 -18.25
CA VAL A 388 16.16 -2.49 -19.67
C VAL A 388 16.91 -1.40 -20.42
N PHE A 389 16.65 -0.13 -20.08
CA PHE A 389 17.35 0.99 -20.69
C PHE A 389 18.84 1.00 -20.35
N ILE A 390 19.19 0.85 -19.07
CA ILE A 390 20.59 0.80 -18.60
C ILE A 390 21.30 -0.40 -19.25
N ALA A 391 20.70 -1.59 -19.19
CA ALA A 391 21.28 -2.80 -19.75
C ALA A 391 21.50 -2.68 -21.27
N GLY A 392 20.53 -2.12 -22.01
CA GLY A 392 20.64 -1.87 -23.44
C GLY A 392 21.80 -0.94 -23.79
N LEU A 393 21.94 0.16 -23.08
CA LEU A 393 23.04 1.11 -23.29
C LEU A 393 24.41 0.51 -22.96
N MET A 394 24.52 -0.25 -21.85
CA MET A 394 25.79 -0.86 -21.43
C MET A 394 26.33 -1.88 -22.45
N VAL A 395 25.44 -2.63 -23.13
CA VAL A 395 25.83 -3.60 -24.17
C VAL A 395 25.80 -3.02 -25.58
N GLY A 396 25.61 -1.70 -25.74
CA GLY A 396 25.57 -1.04 -27.04
C GLY A 396 24.39 -1.45 -27.93
N ARG A 397 23.24 -1.79 -27.33
CA ARG A 397 22.04 -2.27 -28.03
C ARG A 397 20.86 -1.34 -27.80
N THR A 398 19.90 -1.33 -28.73
CA THR A 398 18.65 -0.59 -28.55
C THR A 398 17.87 -1.16 -27.37
N PRO A 399 17.53 -0.36 -26.34
CA PRO A 399 16.70 -0.82 -25.23
C PRO A 399 15.30 -1.25 -25.72
N GLU A 400 14.95 -2.51 -25.49
CA GLU A 400 13.67 -3.07 -25.94
C GLU A 400 13.04 -3.93 -24.84
N TRP A 401 11.75 -3.71 -24.57
CA TRP A 401 10.96 -4.58 -23.71
C TRP A 401 9.73 -5.10 -24.45
N LEU A 402 9.51 -6.40 -24.42
CA LEU A 402 8.42 -7.08 -25.15
C LEU A 402 8.39 -6.74 -26.65
N GLY A 403 9.55 -6.54 -27.25
CA GLY A 403 9.71 -6.13 -28.64
C GLY A 403 9.36 -4.67 -28.93
N LYS A 404 9.18 -3.84 -27.90
CA LYS A 404 8.92 -2.42 -28.03
C LYS A 404 10.15 -1.60 -27.61
N LYS A 405 10.56 -0.66 -28.43
CA LYS A 405 11.68 0.23 -28.12
C LYS A 405 11.32 1.16 -26.95
N ILE A 406 12.22 1.26 -25.99
CA ILE A 406 12.16 2.24 -24.91
C ILE A 406 12.94 3.47 -25.38
N GLU A 407 12.23 4.57 -25.61
CA GLU A 407 12.79 5.79 -26.17
C GLU A 407 12.93 6.88 -25.09
N ALA A 408 13.50 8.01 -25.44
CA ALA A 408 13.76 9.14 -24.54
C ALA A 408 12.48 9.62 -23.80
N ARG A 409 11.31 9.51 -24.45
CA ARG A 409 10.04 9.91 -23.85
C ARG A 409 9.67 9.03 -22.65
N GLU A 410 9.69 7.72 -22.83
CA GLU A 410 9.40 6.76 -21.77
C GLU A 410 10.40 6.89 -20.63
N MET A 411 11.68 7.08 -20.97
CA MET A 411 12.73 7.26 -19.95
C MET A 411 12.59 8.55 -19.16
N LYS A 412 12.29 9.69 -19.81
CA LYS A 412 12.05 10.95 -19.10
C LYS A 412 10.87 10.84 -18.14
N LEU A 413 9.77 10.20 -18.57
CA LEU A 413 8.60 10.01 -17.73
C LEU A 413 8.91 9.05 -16.56
N ALA A 414 9.64 7.96 -16.79
CA ALA A 414 10.05 7.04 -15.74
C ALA A 414 10.96 7.72 -14.71
N ALA A 415 11.97 8.47 -15.17
CA ALA A 415 12.87 9.22 -14.29
C ALA A 415 12.13 10.27 -13.45
N LEU A 416 11.23 11.05 -14.08
CA LEU A 416 10.41 12.03 -13.37
C LEU A 416 9.51 11.36 -12.31
N THR A 417 8.97 10.19 -12.62
CA THR A 417 8.13 9.45 -11.66
C THR A 417 8.96 8.96 -10.46
N LEU A 418 10.17 8.47 -10.68
CA LEU A 418 11.05 8.05 -9.58
C LEU A 418 11.48 9.22 -8.67
N LEU A 419 11.51 10.45 -9.19
CA LEU A 419 11.79 11.65 -8.39
C LEU A 419 10.61 12.11 -7.51
N VAL A 420 9.42 11.55 -7.68
CA VAL A 420 8.24 11.90 -6.86
C VAL A 420 8.49 11.60 -5.38
N MET A 421 9.08 10.43 -5.08
CA MET A 421 9.38 10.04 -3.70
C MET A 421 10.34 11.02 -3.01
N PRO A 422 11.56 11.31 -3.52
CA PRO A 422 12.44 12.26 -2.85
C PRO A 422 11.84 13.68 -2.76
N VAL A 423 11.05 14.12 -3.72
CA VAL A 423 10.38 15.42 -3.66
C VAL A 423 9.38 15.46 -2.49
N GLY A 424 8.49 14.50 -2.40
CA GLY A 424 7.49 14.45 -1.33
C GLY A 424 8.11 14.24 0.05
N VAL A 425 9.09 13.34 0.16
CA VAL A 425 9.72 13.01 1.44
C VAL A 425 10.66 14.12 1.91
N LEU A 426 11.69 14.43 1.12
CA LEU A 426 12.79 15.28 1.60
C LEU A 426 12.39 16.76 1.67
N ILE A 427 11.64 17.27 0.68
CA ILE A 427 11.26 18.70 0.66
C ILE A 427 10.24 19.00 1.75
N LEU A 428 9.21 18.14 1.93
CA LEU A 428 8.17 18.43 2.92
C LEU A 428 8.66 18.20 4.35
N SER A 429 9.54 17.21 4.59
CA SER A 429 10.20 17.05 5.89
C SER A 429 11.10 18.24 6.20
N ALA A 430 11.93 18.69 5.25
CA ALA A 430 12.78 19.87 5.43
C ALA A 430 11.93 21.13 5.70
N ALA A 431 10.82 21.33 4.99
CA ALA A 431 9.90 22.43 5.24
C ALA A 431 9.35 22.40 6.69
N SER A 432 8.99 21.22 7.21
CA SER A 432 8.50 21.06 8.57
C SER A 432 9.57 21.38 9.63
N ILE A 433 10.83 20.98 9.38
CA ILE A 433 11.97 21.30 10.26
C ILE A 433 12.23 22.82 10.25
N LEU A 434 12.32 23.42 9.08
CA LEU A 434 12.67 24.84 8.92
C LEU A 434 11.59 25.79 9.49
N THR A 435 10.34 25.37 9.53
CA THR A 435 9.22 26.13 10.09
C THR A 435 8.98 25.88 11.58
N GLY A 436 9.74 25.00 12.21
CA GLY A 436 9.57 24.65 13.63
C GLY A 436 8.39 23.72 13.92
N ASN A 437 7.63 23.28 12.92
CA ASN A 437 6.49 22.41 13.11
C ASN A 437 6.89 20.95 13.42
N ALA A 438 8.06 20.51 12.95
CA ALA A 438 8.57 19.18 13.25
C ALA A 438 8.80 18.98 14.75
N GLN A 439 9.44 19.94 15.42
CA GLN A 439 9.80 19.89 16.84
C GLN A 439 8.60 19.79 17.78
N THR A 440 7.43 20.22 17.36
CA THR A 440 6.19 20.13 18.13
C THR A 440 5.40 18.85 17.87
N ALA A 441 5.79 18.08 16.85
CA ALA A 441 5.09 16.88 16.40
C ALA A 441 5.80 15.58 16.78
N VAL A 442 7.13 15.57 16.77
CA VAL A 442 7.91 14.39 17.18
C VAL A 442 7.83 14.20 18.69
N GLN A 443 7.77 12.96 19.14
CA GLN A 443 7.75 12.60 20.55
C GLN A 443 9.17 12.49 21.10
N ASP A 444 10.06 11.89 20.30
CA ASP A 444 11.42 11.58 20.72
C ASP A 444 12.43 12.57 20.17
N ALA A 445 13.55 12.71 20.89
CA ALA A 445 14.66 13.54 20.46
C ALA A 445 15.64 12.77 19.56
N GLY A 446 16.54 13.49 18.91
CA GLY A 446 17.67 12.89 18.19
C GLY A 446 17.29 12.09 16.93
N PRO A 447 18.01 10.98 16.67
CA PRO A 447 17.81 10.17 15.46
C PRO A 447 16.43 9.50 15.37
N HIS A 448 15.82 9.12 16.52
CA HIS A 448 14.49 8.52 16.53
C HIS A 448 13.44 9.54 16.08
N GLY A 449 13.40 10.75 16.65
CA GLY A 449 12.48 11.81 16.24
C GLY A 449 12.66 12.24 14.77
N LEU A 450 13.89 12.20 14.24
CA LEU A 450 14.11 12.38 12.80
C LEU A 450 13.43 11.25 12.00
N THR A 451 13.51 10.02 12.50
CA THR A 451 12.86 8.85 11.86
C THR A 451 11.34 8.97 11.88
N GLU A 452 10.73 9.40 13.01
CA GLU A 452 9.28 9.66 13.12
C GLU A 452 8.80 10.64 12.02
N LEU A 453 9.49 11.77 11.89
CA LEU A 453 9.16 12.80 10.90
C LEU A 453 9.28 12.27 9.47
N ILE A 454 10.43 11.67 9.15
CA ILE A 454 10.69 11.12 7.81
C ILE A 454 9.71 9.99 7.50
N TYR A 455 9.39 9.14 8.47
CA TYR A 455 8.41 8.06 8.32
C TYR A 455 7.05 8.61 7.94
N ALA A 456 6.56 9.66 8.61
CA ALA A 456 5.26 10.28 8.32
C ALA A 456 5.17 10.79 6.88
N TYR A 457 6.18 11.55 6.42
CA TYR A 457 6.19 12.05 5.04
C TYR A 457 6.47 10.98 3.99
N THR A 458 7.22 9.94 4.35
CA THR A 458 7.42 8.77 3.49
C THR A 458 6.12 8.00 3.32
N SER A 459 5.42 7.72 4.40
CA SER A 459 4.13 7.04 4.40
C SER A 459 3.09 7.82 3.59
N GLY A 460 3.03 9.15 3.77
CA GLY A 460 2.16 10.01 2.97
C GLY A 460 2.49 9.95 1.48
N THR A 461 3.76 10.13 1.10
CA THR A 461 4.19 10.16 -0.30
C THR A 461 4.07 8.81 -0.99
N ALA A 462 4.39 7.71 -0.28
CA ALA A 462 4.22 6.34 -0.79
C ALA A 462 2.74 5.92 -0.87
N ASN A 463 1.83 6.68 -0.25
CA ASN A 463 0.42 6.32 -0.07
C ASN A 463 0.25 5.05 0.78
N ASN A 464 1.07 4.87 1.82
CA ASN A 464 1.02 3.73 2.74
C ASN A 464 -0.04 3.90 3.83
N GLY A 465 0.11 4.92 4.68
CA GLY A 465 -0.81 5.25 5.78
C GLY A 465 -0.34 4.83 7.18
N SER A 466 0.68 3.95 7.33
CA SER A 466 1.25 3.65 8.64
C SER A 466 2.06 4.83 9.19
N ALA A 467 2.17 4.92 10.51
CA ALA A 467 2.94 5.95 11.21
C ALA A 467 3.86 5.31 12.24
N PHE A 468 4.92 6.03 12.61
CA PHE A 468 5.47 5.91 13.95
C PHE A 468 4.52 6.70 14.85
N ALA A 469 3.85 6.02 15.76
CA ALA A 469 2.65 6.56 16.42
C ALA A 469 2.96 7.61 17.52
N GLY A 470 4.23 7.82 17.85
CA GLY A 470 4.70 8.96 18.63
C GLY A 470 4.46 10.31 17.94
N PHE A 471 4.46 10.31 16.60
CA PHE A 471 4.29 11.52 15.81
C PHE A 471 2.89 12.14 15.91
N SER A 472 2.81 13.35 16.47
CA SER A 472 1.57 14.13 16.68
C SER A 472 1.11 14.83 15.41
N ALA A 473 0.47 14.09 14.49
CA ALA A 473 0.11 14.56 13.16
C ALA A 473 -1.13 15.47 13.10
N ASN A 474 -1.97 15.54 14.17
CA ASN A 474 -3.22 16.29 14.12
C ASN A 474 -3.02 17.79 14.36
N THR A 475 -2.30 18.44 13.48
CA THR A 475 -2.15 19.89 13.42
C THR A 475 -2.53 20.39 12.03
N VAL A 476 -2.89 21.67 11.89
CA VAL A 476 -3.22 22.26 10.58
C VAL A 476 -2.07 22.08 9.59
N TRP A 477 -0.82 22.25 10.07
CA TRP A 477 0.38 22.08 9.24
C TRP A 477 0.49 20.64 8.73
N HIS A 478 0.55 19.66 9.63
CA HIS A 478 0.79 18.26 9.23
C HIS A 478 -0.41 17.66 8.50
N ASN A 479 -1.65 17.98 8.88
CA ASN A 479 -2.83 17.60 8.11
C ASN A 479 -2.75 18.09 6.66
N THR A 480 -2.27 19.33 6.44
CA THR A 480 -2.14 19.91 5.10
C THR A 480 -0.95 19.31 4.34
N MET A 481 0.24 19.28 4.96
CA MET A 481 1.47 18.85 4.28
C MET A 481 1.49 17.35 3.97
N ILE A 482 1.00 16.50 4.89
CA ILE A 482 0.84 15.06 4.61
C ILE A 482 -0.24 14.85 3.54
N GLY A 483 -1.32 15.64 3.54
CA GLY A 483 -2.30 15.67 2.47
C GLY A 483 -1.68 15.97 1.11
N LEU A 484 -0.80 16.97 1.02
CA LEU A 484 -0.05 17.29 -0.19
C LEU A 484 0.92 16.17 -0.59
N ALA A 485 1.62 15.57 0.37
CA ALA A 485 2.50 14.42 0.13
C ALA A 485 1.73 13.27 -0.54
N MET A 486 0.54 12.94 -0.01
CA MET A 486 -0.34 11.90 -0.58
C MET A 486 -0.79 12.23 -2.01
N LEU A 487 -1.13 13.48 -2.31
CA LEU A 487 -1.50 13.93 -3.66
C LEU A 487 -0.31 13.85 -4.62
N ILE A 488 0.87 14.31 -4.19
CA ILE A 488 2.13 14.22 -4.96
C ILE A 488 2.42 12.77 -5.30
N GLY A 489 2.39 11.88 -4.31
CA GLY A 489 2.63 10.46 -4.49
C GLY A 489 1.64 9.83 -5.48
N ARG A 490 0.35 10.00 -5.26
CA ARG A 490 -0.69 9.35 -6.09
C ARG A 490 -0.66 9.80 -7.54
N TRP A 491 -0.70 11.11 -7.77
CA TRP A 491 -0.81 11.65 -9.14
C TRP A 491 0.53 11.70 -9.86
N GLY A 492 1.61 11.88 -9.12
CA GLY A 492 2.97 11.81 -9.65
C GLY A 492 3.35 10.45 -10.22
N TYR A 493 2.68 9.37 -9.79
CA TYR A 493 2.83 8.03 -10.36
C TYR A 493 1.80 7.74 -11.45
N ILE A 494 0.50 7.93 -11.18
CA ILE A 494 -0.59 7.50 -12.08
C ILE A 494 -0.51 8.18 -13.44
N ILE A 495 -0.29 9.49 -13.49
CA ILE A 495 -0.32 10.25 -14.75
C ILE A 495 0.83 9.86 -15.69
N PRO A 496 2.11 9.87 -15.24
CA PRO A 496 3.21 9.45 -16.11
C PRO A 496 3.14 7.99 -16.53
N VAL A 497 2.70 7.10 -15.65
CA VAL A 497 2.57 5.66 -15.96
C VAL A 497 1.53 5.41 -17.06
N LEU A 498 0.39 6.11 -17.02
CA LEU A 498 -0.62 6.06 -18.09
C LEU A 498 -0.07 6.65 -19.39
N ALA A 499 0.74 7.72 -19.33
CA ALA A 499 1.38 8.30 -20.49
C ALA A 499 2.42 7.35 -21.12
N ILE A 500 3.22 6.64 -20.30
CA ILE A 500 4.13 5.58 -20.76
C ILE A 500 3.34 4.45 -21.41
N ALA A 501 2.28 3.97 -20.77
CA ALA A 501 1.42 2.91 -21.31
C ALA A 501 0.81 3.30 -22.65
N GLY A 502 0.33 4.55 -22.79
CA GLY A 502 -0.21 5.09 -24.04
C GLY A 502 0.85 5.20 -25.14
N GLY A 503 2.08 5.62 -24.81
CA GLY A 503 3.22 5.65 -25.73
C GLY A 503 3.56 4.23 -26.23
N LEU A 504 3.70 3.28 -25.31
CA LEU A 504 4.01 1.89 -25.64
C LEU A 504 2.88 1.18 -26.40
N ALA A 505 1.62 1.52 -26.16
CA ALA A 505 0.47 0.93 -26.86
C ALA A 505 0.50 1.20 -28.37
N GLY A 506 0.93 2.40 -28.77
CA GLY A 506 1.03 2.80 -30.18
C GLY A 506 2.21 2.20 -30.93
N LYS A 507 3.19 1.57 -30.23
CA LYS A 507 4.39 1.02 -30.87
C LYS A 507 4.14 -0.36 -31.48
N THR A 508 4.78 -0.61 -32.65
CA THR A 508 4.86 -1.94 -33.24
C THR A 508 5.81 -2.83 -32.45
N ARG A 509 5.55 -4.12 -32.42
CA ARG A 509 6.49 -5.10 -31.84
C ARG A 509 7.50 -5.53 -32.89
N ALA A 510 8.79 -5.38 -32.57
CA ALA A 510 9.88 -6.02 -33.31
C ALA A 510 10.02 -7.48 -32.88
N GLU A 511 10.45 -8.33 -33.79
CA GLU A 511 10.82 -9.72 -33.45
C GLU A 511 12.13 -9.71 -32.65
N ALA A 512 12.23 -10.62 -31.69
CA ALA A 512 13.46 -10.79 -30.93
C ALA A 512 14.57 -11.32 -31.85
N THR A 513 15.70 -10.62 -31.87
CA THR A 513 16.89 -11.01 -32.59
C THR A 513 17.96 -11.53 -31.63
N ALA A 514 19.04 -12.10 -32.14
CA ALA A 514 20.21 -12.48 -31.31
C ALA A 514 20.81 -11.29 -30.54
N GLY A 515 20.50 -10.08 -30.99
CA GLY A 515 20.85 -8.82 -30.33
C GLY A 515 19.92 -8.36 -29.23
N THR A 516 18.74 -8.94 -29.06
CA THR A 516 17.76 -8.50 -28.04
C THR A 516 18.20 -8.97 -26.66
N PHE A 517 18.27 -8.02 -25.68
CA PHE A 517 18.56 -8.37 -24.29
C PHE A 517 17.38 -9.15 -23.70
N PRO A 518 17.59 -10.35 -23.11
CA PRO A 518 16.49 -11.13 -22.55
C PRO A 518 15.98 -10.48 -21.25
N THR A 519 14.70 -10.12 -21.24
CA THR A 519 14.02 -9.48 -20.09
C THR A 519 13.34 -10.50 -19.18
N HIS A 520 13.91 -11.70 -19.08
CA HIS A 520 13.44 -12.78 -18.20
C HIS A 520 14.64 -13.66 -17.78
N GLY A 521 14.40 -14.55 -16.81
CA GLY A 521 15.43 -15.44 -16.27
C GLY A 521 16.27 -14.80 -15.17
N VAL A 522 17.21 -15.57 -14.63
CA VAL A 522 17.97 -15.21 -13.42
C VAL A 522 18.77 -13.93 -13.61
N ALA A 523 19.49 -13.78 -14.70
CA ALA A 523 20.32 -12.60 -14.96
C ALA A 523 19.51 -11.30 -14.96
N PHE A 524 18.35 -11.30 -15.63
CA PHE A 524 17.45 -10.15 -15.61
C PHE A 524 16.89 -9.88 -14.23
N THR A 525 16.46 -10.92 -13.51
CA THR A 525 15.94 -10.79 -12.14
C THR A 525 16.97 -10.16 -11.20
N VAL A 526 18.23 -10.64 -11.23
CA VAL A 526 19.32 -10.07 -10.44
C VAL A 526 19.58 -8.62 -10.82
N LEU A 527 19.67 -8.31 -12.11
CA LEU A 527 19.90 -6.95 -12.59
C LEU A 527 18.77 -6.00 -12.16
N LEU A 528 17.52 -6.45 -12.21
CA LEU A 528 16.36 -5.66 -11.74
C LEU A 528 16.46 -5.37 -10.24
N VAL A 529 16.73 -6.37 -9.41
CA VAL A 529 16.91 -6.20 -7.96
C VAL A 529 18.05 -5.23 -7.65
N VAL A 530 19.20 -5.42 -8.28
CA VAL A 530 20.38 -4.55 -8.11
C VAL A 530 20.08 -3.11 -8.53
N THR A 531 19.40 -2.90 -9.66
CA THR A 531 18.99 -1.56 -10.11
C THR A 531 18.08 -0.88 -9.09
N ILE A 532 17.09 -1.59 -8.54
CA ILE A 532 16.18 -1.07 -7.51
C ILE A 532 16.97 -0.65 -6.27
N LEU A 533 17.85 -1.52 -5.78
CA LEU A 533 18.64 -1.25 -4.57
C LEU A 533 19.62 -0.07 -4.76
N ILE A 534 20.29 0.02 -5.92
CA ILE A 534 21.19 1.14 -6.21
C ILE A 534 20.42 2.46 -6.27
N VAL A 535 19.29 2.52 -6.96
CA VAL A 535 18.48 3.75 -7.05
C VAL A 535 17.97 4.15 -5.67
N GLY A 536 17.45 3.19 -4.87
CA GLY A 536 17.02 3.43 -3.51
C GLY A 536 18.14 3.94 -2.60
N ALA A 537 19.31 3.29 -2.65
CA ALA A 537 20.48 3.69 -1.86
C ALA A 537 20.97 5.09 -2.24
N LEU A 538 21.14 5.38 -3.53
CA LEU A 538 21.59 6.71 -3.98
C LEU A 538 20.63 7.83 -3.55
N THR A 539 19.36 7.52 -3.41
CA THR A 539 18.33 8.50 -3.06
C THR A 539 18.20 8.73 -1.55
N PHE A 540 18.23 7.65 -0.75
CA PHE A 540 17.78 7.70 0.65
C PHE A 540 18.80 7.20 1.68
N LEU A 541 20.00 6.75 1.26
CA LEU A 541 21.03 6.29 2.21
C LEU A 541 21.35 7.32 3.31
N PRO A 542 21.46 8.64 3.03
CA PRO A 542 21.72 9.61 4.10
C PRO A 542 20.63 9.65 5.16
N VAL A 543 19.37 9.52 4.79
CA VAL A 543 18.23 9.51 5.71
C VAL A 543 18.28 8.28 6.62
N LEU A 544 18.54 7.11 6.04
CA LEU A 544 18.66 5.86 6.80
C LEU A 544 19.87 5.87 7.74
N ALA A 545 20.96 6.50 7.31
CA ALA A 545 22.16 6.62 8.13
C ALA A 545 21.99 7.57 9.34
N LEU A 546 21.31 8.71 9.13
CA LEU A 546 21.11 9.73 10.18
C LEU A 546 19.97 9.40 11.15
N GLY A 547 18.99 8.63 10.72
CA GLY A 547 17.89 8.14 11.56
C GLY A 547 18.24 6.76 12.16
N PRO A 548 17.67 5.68 11.61
CA PRO A 548 17.70 4.37 12.27
C PRO A 548 19.11 3.78 12.49
N VAL A 549 20.09 4.04 11.61
CA VAL A 549 21.45 3.52 11.82
C VAL A 549 22.16 4.29 12.95
N ALA A 550 22.04 5.63 12.99
CA ALA A 550 22.59 6.42 14.09
C ALA A 550 21.96 6.04 15.42
N GLU A 551 20.66 5.83 15.47
CA GLU A 551 19.94 5.34 16.65
C GLU A 551 20.47 3.98 17.10
N HIS A 552 20.63 3.02 16.18
CA HIS A 552 21.18 1.70 16.50
C HIS A 552 22.57 1.78 17.13
N VAL A 553 23.44 2.64 16.60
CA VAL A 553 24.80 2.85 17.14
C VAL A 553 24.74 3.46 18.55
N SER A 554 23.84 4.41 18.80
CA SER A 554 23.65 5.02 20.10
C SER A 554 23.11 4.03 21.13
N ILE A 555 22.13 3.21 20.78
CA ILE A 555 21.62 2.13 21.63
C ILE A 555 22.74 1.14 21.97
N ALA A 556 23.56 0.76 20.99
CA ALA A 556 24.72 -0.12 21.22
C ALA A 556 25.79 0.52 22.15
N ALA A 557 25.85 1.85 22.18
CA ALA A 557 26.70 2.60 23.11
C ALA A 557 26.06 2.82 24.50
N GLY A 558 24.89 2.26 24.75
CA GLY A 558 24.16 2.39 26.02
C GLY A 558 23.41 3.70 26.19
N GLN A 559 23.15 4.42 25.10
CA GLN A 559 22.41 5.69 25.11
C GLN A 559 20.98 5.46 24.64
N ALA A 560 19.99 5.88 25.45
CA ALA A 560 18.60 6.01 25.06
C ALA A 560 18.30 7.47 24.66
N PHE A 561 17.30 7.67 23.85
CA PHE A 561 16.82 8.99 23.43
C PHE A 561 15.55 9.39 24.14
#